data_7919dacc216e878426203dcbf56fc545
#
_entry.id   7919dacc216e878426203dcbf56fc545
#
_cell.length_a   1.000
_cell.length_b   1.000
_cell.length_c   1.000
_cell.angle_alpha   90.00
_cell.angle_beta   90.00
_cell.angle_gamma   90.00
#
_symmetry.space_group_name_H-M   'P 1'
#
loop_
_entity.id
_entity.type
_entity.pdbx_description
1 polymer ?
#
loop_
_entity_poly.entity_id
_entity_poly.type
_entity_poly.pdbx_seq_one_letter_code
_entity_poly.pdbx_strand_id
1 'polypeptide(L)'
;MGTTGRTESPRERYRQQVREEVKEKAWQQIAGSGASALSLNAIAKQMGMSGPALYRYFANRDELITELIRDAYRSLADAFAGAGTGEEGAGRAGLAALAQVLRRWALEDPHRYFLVYGTPVPGYHAPQDTTAITAEMMSVLLDACTAEAPEERDGALEEHLAGHREWAGSHPDAPPSALRLALAFWSRLHGVLSLELAGHFTGMGLDPARLYAAEVAGLTA
;
A
#
# COMPACT_ATOMS: atom_id res chain seq x y z
N MET A 1 -7.35 -25.93 25.19
CA MET A 1 -8.20 -24.80 25.61
C MET A 1 -8.78 -24.22 24.33
N GLY A 2 -10.11 -24.41 24.15
CA GLY A 2 -10.77 -24.07 22.89
C GLY A 2 -10.93 -22.57 22.73
N THR A 3 -10.47 -22.03 21.63
CA THR A 3 -10.78 -20.70 21.13
C THR A 3 -12.22 -20.71 20.66
N THR A 4 -13.13 -20.17 21.48
CA THR A 4 -14.53 -19.91 21.12
C THR A 4 -14.53 -18.86 20.01
N GLY A 5 -14.62 -19.30 18.75
CA GLY A 5 -14.93 -18.46 17.62
C GLY A 5 -16.28 -17.76 17.88
N ARG A 6 -16.24 -16.45 18.10
CA ARG A 6 -17.43 -15.62 18.26
C ARG A 6 -18.15 -15.61 16.92
N THR A 7 -19.24 -16.34 16.80
CA THR A 7 -20.09 -16.34 15.60
C THR A 7 -20.72 -14.96 15.48
N GLU A 8 -20.35 -14.23 14.41
CA GLU A 8 -20.92 -12.91 14.13
C GLU A 8 -22.44 -12.98 14.05
N SER A 9 -23.10 -12.04 14.71
CA SER A 9 -24.55 -11.95 14.70
C SER A 9 -25.06 -11.58 13.30
N PRO A 10 -26.30 -11.95 12.93
CA PRO A 10 -26.89 -11.54 11.64
C PRO A 10 -26.89 -10.01 11.44
N ARG A 11 -26.98 -9.25 12.52
CA ARG A 11 -26.92 -7.78 12.47
C ARG A 11 -25.52 -7.26 12.16
N GLU A 12 -24.49 -7.88 12.71
CA GLU A 12 -23.09 -7.53 12.43
C GLU A 12 -22.74 -7.84 10.97
N ARG A 13 -23.13 -9.01 10.46
CA ARG A 13 -22.94 -9.38 9.05
C ARG A 13 -23.63 -8.40 8.10
N TYR A 14 -24.88 -8.03 8.38
CA TYR A 14 -25.61 -7.04 7.57
C TYR A 14 -24.92 -5.67 7.63
N ARG A 15 -24.47 -5.24 8.82
CA ARG A 15 -23.73 -3.99 8.96
C ARG A 15 -22.44 -3.99 8.13
N GLN A 16 -21.69 -5.07 8.17
CA GLN A 16 -20.46 -5.22 7.39
C GLN A 16 -20.77 -5.20 5.88
N GLN A 17 -21.79 -5.92 5.43
CA GLN A 17 -22.19 -5.91 4.02
C GLN A 17 -22.50 -4.49 3.53
N VAL A 18 -23.27 -3.71 4.31
CA VAL A 18 -23.57 -2.31 3.94
C VAL A 18 -22.29 -1.45 3.91
N ARG A 19 -21.36 -1.67 4.86
CA ARG A 19 -20.06 -0.94 4.83
C ARG A 19 -19.28 -1.25 3.56
N GLU A 20 -19.25 -2.51 3.13
CA GLU A 20 -18.58 -2.89 1.87
C GLU A 20 -19.24 -2.23 0.65
N GLU A 21 -20.57 -2.25 0.57
CA GLU A 21 -21.30 -1.57 -0.51
C GLU A 21 -21.03 -0.05 -0.54
N VAL A 22 -20.92 0.59 0.63
CA VAL A 22 -20.53 2.00 0.72
C VAL A 22 -19.11 2.22 0.19
N LYS A 23 -18.16 1.35 0.55
CA LYS A 23 -16.77 1.42 0.06
C LYS A 23 -16.69 1.24 -1.46
N GLU A 24 -17.46 0.30 -2.04
CA GLU A 24 -17.54 0.13 -3.49
C GLU A 24 -18.04 1.40 -4.19
N LYS A 25 -19.10 2.04 -3.66
CA LYS A 25 -19.58 3.32 -4.21
C LYS A 25 -18.58 4.45 -4.05
N ALA A 26 -17.82 4.45 -2.96
CA ALA A 26 -16.76 5.41 -2.74
C ALA A 26 -15.63 5.24 -3.78
N TRP A 27 -15.21 4.02 -4.07
CA TRP A 27 -14.22 3.74 -5.13
C TRP A 27 -14.71 4.18 -6.52
N GLN A 28 -15.99 3.95 -6.84
CA GLN A 28 -16.59 4.44 -8.08
C GLN A 28 -16.55 5.99 -8.19
N GLN A 29 -16.80 6.71 -7.09
CA GLN A 29 -16.68 8.16 -7.07
C GLN A 29 -15.24 8.63 -7.21
N ILE A 30 -14.30 7.97 -6.51
CA ILE A 30 -12.87 8.29 -6.59
C ILE A 30 -12.36 8.09 -8.01
N ALA A 31 -12.75 6.99 -8.67
CA ALA A 31 -12.38 6.72 -10.04
C ALA A 31 -12.91 7.77 -11.03
N GLY A 32 -14.13 8.25 -10.81
CA GLY A 32 -14.76 9.23 -11.72
C GLY A 32 -14.39 10.69 -11.46
N SER A 33 -14.09 11.06 -10.21
CA SER A 33 -14.00 12.47 -9.81
C SER A 33 -12.86 12.79 -8.84
N GLY A 34 -12.04 11.79 -8.50
CA GLY A 34 -10.96 11.92 -7.53
C GLY A 34 -11.41 11.88 -6.07
N ALA A 35 -10.47 11.60 -5.17
CA ALA A 35 -10.74 11.46 -3.73
C ALA A 35 -11.28 12.74 -3.09
N SER A 36 -10.90 13.91 -3.61
CA SER A 36 -11.40 15.21 -3.10
C SER A 36 -12.90 15.41 -3.30
N ALA A 37 -13.50 14.77 -4.31
CA ALA A 37 -14.92 14.88 -4.63
C ALA A 37 -15.80 13.86 -3.88
N LEU A 38 -15.23 13.01 -3.04
CA LEU A 38 -15.95 11.97 -2.29
C LEU A 38 -17.07 12.59 -1.43
N SER A 39 -18.31 12.09 -1.59
CA SER A 39 -19.49 12.59 -0.93
C SER A 39 -20.38 11.48 -0.38
N LEU A 40 -20.48 11.39 0.95
CA LEU A 40 -21.38 10.46 1.63
C LEU A 40 -22.85 10.64 1.23
N ASN A 41 -23.30 11.89 1.04
CA ASN A 41 -24.67 12.15 0.62
C ASN A 41 -24.96 11.64 -0.81
N ALA A 42 -23.99 11.74 -1.72
CA ALA A 42 -24.13 11.16 -3.05
C ALA A 42 -24.16 9.64 -3.03
N ILE A 43 -23.33 9.01 -2.17
CA ILE A 43 -23.35 7.56 -1.95
C ILE A 43 -24.70 7.10 -1.38
N ALA A 44 -25.21 7.78 -0.34
CA ALA A 44 -26.51 7.47 0.24
C ALA A 44 -27.62 7.49 -0.83
N LYS A 45 -27.63 8.52 -1.68
CA LYS A 45 -28.59 8.63 -2.78
C LYS A 45 -28.47 7.47 -3.78
N GLN A 46 -27.25 7.07 -4.14
CA GLN A 46 -27.02 5.94 -5.06
C GLN A 46 -27.49 4.61 -4.47
N MET A 47 -27.40 4.44 -3.14
CA MET A 47 -27.83 3.24 -2.42
C MET A 47 -29.31 3.27 -2.03
N GLY A 48 -30.08 4.32 -2.38
CA GLY A 48 -31.48 4.48 -1.97
C GLY A 48 -31.64 4.69 -0.45
N MET A 49 -30.59 5.16 0.23
CA MET A 49 -30.58 5.42 1.66
C MET A 49 -30.79 6.89 1.97
N SER A 50 -31.34 7.21 3.15
CA SER A 50 -31.31 8.57 3.67
C SER A 50 -29.90 8.93 4.17
N GLY A 51 -29.47 10.19 4.05
CA GLY A 51 -28.19 10.65 4.58
C GLY A 51 -27.97 10.24 6.04
N PRO A 52 -28.91 10.51 6.97
CA PRO A 52 -28.80 10.07 8.37
C PRO A 52 -28.63 8.56 8.56
N ALA A 53 -29.15 7.72 7.66
CA ALA A 53 -28.97 6.29 7.71
C ALA A 53 -27.53 5.88 7.38
N LEU A 54 -26.92 6.54 6.38
CA LEU A 54 -25.52 6.29 6.00
C LEU A 54 -24.55 6.73 7.11
N TYR A 55 -24.80 7.86 7.76
CA TYR A 55 -23.97 8.38 8.86
C TYR A 55 -23.90 7.45 10.08
N ARG A 56 -24.74 6.42 10.18
CA ARG A 56 -24.62 5.33 11.18
C ARG A 56 -23.51 4.33 10.84
N TYR A 57 -23.06 4.29 9.60
CA TYR A 57 -22.01 3.40 9.12
C TYR A 57 -20.65 4.09 9.05
N PHE A 58 -20.63 5.35 8.64
CA PHE A 58 -19.45 6.21 8.57
C PHE A 58 -19.81 7.60 9.11
N ALA A 59 -19.22 7.99 10.22
CA ALA A 59 -19.57 9.24 10.92
C ALA A 59 -19.27 10.49 10.06
N ASN A 60 -18.29 10.42 9.19
CA ASN A 60 -17.91 11.49 8.28
C ASN A 60 -17.13 10.94 7.07
N ARG A 61 -16.79 11.85 6.14
CA ARG A 61 -16.01 11.54 4.94
C ARG A 61 -14.61 10.99 5.26
N ASP A 62 -13.97 11.54 6.27
CA ASP A 62 -12.59 11.18 6.62
C ASP A 62 -12.51 9.79 7.23
N GLU A 63 -13.53 9.34 7.98
CA GLU A 63 -13.64 7.95 8.42
C GLU A 63 -13.72 6.99 7.24
N LEU A 64 -14.54 7.31 6.21
CA LEU A 64 -14.62 6.48 5.01
C LEU A 64 -13.28 6.47 4.25
N ILE A 65 -12.62 7.61 4.07
CA ILE A 65 -11.29 7.68 3.44
C ILE A 65 -10.28 6.85 4.23
N THR A 66 -10.31 6.92 5.55
CA THR A 66 -9.43 6.12 6.43
C THR A 66 -9.61 4.62 6.20
N GLU A 67 -10.86 4.15 6.12
CA GLU A 67 -11.14 2.74 5.84
C GLU A 67 -10.63 2.32 4.45
N LEU A 68 -10.84 3.15 3.43
CA LEU A 68 -10.33 2.88 2.07
C LEU A 68 -8.80 2.81 2.03
N ILE A 69 -8.12 3.70 2.75
CA ILE A 69 -6.66 3.70 2.86
C ILE A 69 -6.17 2.45 3.62
N ARG A 70 -6.84 2.07 4.71
CA ARG A 70 -6.50 0.84 5.45
C ARG A 70 -6.65 -0.40 4.57
N ASP A 71 -7.76 -0.51 3.85
CA ASP A 71 -8.01 -1.62 2.94
C ASP A 71 -6.94 -1.69 1.84
N ALA A 72 -6.56 -0.54 1.28
CA ALA A 72 -5.52 -0.44 0.27
C ALA A 72 -4.15 -0.89 0.81
N TYR A 73 -3.73 -0.40 1.99
CA TYR A 73 -2.49 -0.85 2.63
C TYR A 73 -2.52 -2.33 2.99
N ARG A 74 -3.65 -2.82 3.55
CA ARG A 74 -3.80 -4.24 3.89
C ARG A 74 -3.67 -5.11 2.65
N SER A 75 -4.33 -4.74 1.54
CA SER A 75 -4.26 -5.51 0.31
C SER A 75 -2.83 -5.59 -0.27
N LEU A 76 -2.04 -4.52 -0.14
CA LEU A 76 -0.63 -4.54 -0.55
C LEU A 76 0.24 -5.36 0.42
N ALA A 77 0.02 -5.22 1.73
CA ALA A 77 0.74 -6.00 2.74
C ALA A 77 0.49 -7.50 2.59
N ASP A 78 -0.76 -7.91 2.36
CA ASP A 78 -1.14 -9.30 2.12
C ASP A 78 -0.51 -9.83 0.81
N ALA A 79 -0.46 -9.01 -0.24
CA ALA A 79 0.20 -9.37 -1.49
C ALA A 79 1.72 -9.54 -1.31
N PHE A 80 2.39 -8.71 -0.50
CA PHE A 80 3.80 -8.86 -0.16
C PHE A 80 4.05 -10.13 0.66
N ALA A 81 3.23 -10.37 1.69
CA ALA A 81 3.33 -11.59 2.50
C ALA A 81 3.12 -12.85 1.64
N GLY A 82 2.15 -12.82 0.70
CA GLY A 82 1.88 -13.92 -0.23
C GLY A 82 3.00 -14.19 -1.24
N ALA A 83 3.84 -13.20 -1.55
CA ALA A 83 4.95 -13.38 -2.48
C ALA A 83 6.03 -14.36 -1.97
N GLY A 84 6.14 -14.54 -0.65
CA GLY A 84 7.10 -15.46 -0.02
C GLY A 84 6.62 -16.91 0.11
N THR A 85 5.36 -17.20 -0.24
CA THR A 85 4.74 -18.53 -0.03
C THR A 85 4.66 -19.41 -1.30
N GLY A 86 5.26 -18.98 -2.43
CA GLY A 86 5.27 -19.73 -3.69
C GLY A 86 6.02 -21.05 -3.58
N GLU A 87 5.60 -22.06 -4.39
CA GLU A 87 6.11 -23.46 -4.36
C GLU A 87 7.61 -23.62 -4.69
N GLU A 88 8.32 -22.60 -5.12
CA GLU A 88 9.74 -22.65 -5.48
C GLU A 88 10.69 -22.26 -4.32
N GLY A 89 10.36 -22.70 -3.14
CA GLY A 89 11.22 -22.61 -1.97
C GLY A 89 10.56 -21.90 -0.81
N ALA A 90 10.38 -22.62 0.28
CA ALA A 90 10.03 -22.06 1.58
C ALA A 90 11.12 -21.07 2.05
N GLY A 91 11.16 -19.89 1.43
CA GLY A 91 12.17 -18.85 1.60
C GLY A 91 11.54 -17.48 1.37
N ARG A 92 12.21 -16.46 1.84
CA ARG A 92 11.85 -15.05 1.69
C ARG A 92 11.64 -14.73 0.21
N ALA A 93 10.59 -13.95 -0.11
CA ALA A 93 10.42 -13.41 -1.45
C ALA A 93 11.63 -12.53 -1.78
N GLY A 94 12.29 -12.77 -2.93
CA GLY A 94 13.34 -11.89 -3.40
C GLY A 94 12.81 -10.52 -3.83
N LEU A 95 13.69 -9.52 -3.88
CA LEU A 95 13.34 -8.14 -4.26
C LEU A 95 12.62 -8.05 -5.60
N ALA A 96 13.04 -8.84 -6.58
CA ALA A 96 12.42 -8.88 -7.89
C ALA A 96 10.95 -9.34 -7.83
N ALA A 97 10.63 -10.34 -7.00
CA ALA A 97 9.26 -10.82 -6.79
C ALA A 97 8.40 -9.74 -6.11
N LEU A 98 8.91 -9.08 -5.07
CA LEU A 98 8.22 -7.97 -4.41
C LEU A 98 7.99 -6.79 -5.35
N ALA A 99 8.96 -6.47 -6.20
CA ALA A 99 8.83 -5.44 -7.23
C ALA A 99 7.70 -5.77 -8.22
N GLN A 100 7.60 -7.02 -8.68
CA GLN A 100 6.51 -7.45 -9.56
C GLN A 100 5.13 -7.41 -8.87
N VAL A 101 5.07 -7.77 -7.59
CA VAL A 101 3.85 -7.65 -6.78
C VAL A 101 3.42 -6.18 -6.68
N LEU A 102 4.34 -5.28 -6.33
CA LEU A 102 4.05 -3.83 -6.25
C LEU A 102 3.53 -3.29 -7.59
N ARG A 103 4.20 -3.64 -8.70
CA ARG A 103 3.79 -3.21 -10.04
C ARG A 103 2.39 -3.69 -10.38
N ARG A 104 2.13 -5.00 -10.24
CA ARG A 104 0.81 -5.59 -10.54
C ARG A 104 -0.27 -4.92 -9.70
N TRP A 105 -0.06 -4.78 -8.38
CA TRP A 105 -1.00 -4.15 -7.48
C TRP A 105 -1.34 -2.70 -7.88
N ALA A 106 -0.33 -1.94 -8.31
CA ALA A 106 -0.49 -0.55 -8.73
C ALA A 106 -1.25 -0.44 -10.06
N LEU A 107 -0.96 -1.32 -11.03
CA LEU A 107 -1.59 -1.31 -12.35
C LEU A 107 -3.02 -1.87 -12.34
N GLU A 108 -3.35 -2.78 -11.42
CA GLU A 108 -4.71 -3.31 -11.25
C GLU A 108 -5.71 -2.21 -10.87
N ASP A 109 -5.31 -1.28 -10.01
CA ASP A 109 -6.16 -0.16 -9.61
C ASP A 109 -5.34 1.11 -9.36
N PRO A 110 -5.14 1.94 -10.40
CA PRO A 110 -4.43 3.21 -10.30
C PRO A 110 -5.06 4.18 -9.29
N HIS A 111 -6.38 4.14 -9.11
CA HIS A 111 -7.06 5.04 -8.17
C HIS A 111 -6.74 4.66 -6.72
N ARG A 112 -6.66 3.36 -6.44
CA ARG A 112 -6.20 2.82 -5.15
C ARG A 112 -4.76 3.23 -4.88
N TYR A 113 -3.88 3.10 -5.88
CA TYR A 113 -2.49 3.54 -5.79
C TYR A 113 -2.39 5.03 -5.46
N PHE A 114 -3.10 5.89 -6.20
CA PHE A 114 -3.05 7.33 -6.00
C PHE A 114 -3.75 7.80 -4.72
N LEU A 115 -4.71 7.05 -4.17
CA LEU A 115 -5.29 7.36 -2.87
C LEU A 115 -4.23 7.25 -1.75
N VAL A 116 -3.30 6.31 -1.86
CA VAL A 116 -2.27 6.03 -0.85
C VAL A 116 -0.98 6.81 -1.10
N TYR A 117 -0.52 6.85 -2.35
CA TYR A 117 0.81 7.37 -2.73
C TYR A 117 0.76 8.62 -3.60
N GLY A 118 -0.42 9.09 -3.94
CA GLY A 118 -0.61 10.29 -4.75
C GLY A 118 -0.62 11.57 -3.92
N THR A 119 -1.28 12.59 -4.47
CA THR A 119 -1.42 13.88 -3.79
C THR A 119 -2.26 13.72 -2.52
N PRO A 120 -1.80 14.22 -1.37
CA PRO A 120 -2.56 14.17 -0.13
C PRO A 120 -3.97 14.76 -0.30
N VAL A 121 -4.96 14.09 0.26
CA VAL A 121 -6.34 14.61 0.26
C VAL A 121 -6.40 15.83 1.17
N PRO A 122 -6.82 17.02 0.68
CA PRO A 122 -6.84 18.24 1.49
C PRO A 122 -7.63 18.05 2.79
N GLY A 123 -7.03 18.44 3.91
CA GLY A 123 -7.63 18.36 5.24
C GLY A 123 -7.69 16.97 5.87
N TYR A 124 -7.26 15.92 5.16
CA TYR A 124 -7.20 14.57 5.69
C TYR A 124 -5.86 14.30 6.40
N HIS A 125 -5.93 13.65 7.56
CA HIS A 125 -4.77 13.20 8.32
C HIS A 125 -4.90 11.70 8.59
N ALA A 126 -3.92 10.92 8.14
CA ALA A 126 -3.93 9.48 8.33
C ALA A 126 -3.81 9.12 9.83
N PRO A 127 -4.65 8.21 10.36
CA PRO A 127 -4.52 7.73 11.73
C PRO A 127 -3.24 6.91 11.93
N GLN A 128 -2.79 6.83 13.18
CA GLN A 128 -1.57 6.09 13.55
C GLN A 128 -1.64 4.57 13.28
N ASP A 129 -2.83 3.99 13.19
CA ASP A 129 -3.02 2.56 12.95
C ASP A 129 -2.67 2.11 11.52
N THR A 130 -2.66 3.02 10.55
CA THR A 130 -2.10 2.74 9.22
C THR A 130 -0.60 2.44 9.29
N THR A 131 0.09 2.99 10.29
CA THR A 131 1.53 2.76 10.52
C THR A 131 1.84 1.30 10.83
N ALA A 132 0.97 0.58 11.54
CA ALA A 132 1.17 -0.83 11.85
C ALA A 132 1.14 -1.69 10.57
N ILE A 133 0.20 -1.44 9.66
CA ILE A 133 0.09 -2.18 8.39
C ILE A 133 1.30 -1.90 7.49
N THR A 134 1.73 -0.64 7.42
CA THR A 134 2.94 -0.29 6.65
C THR A 134 4.20 -0.89 7.27
N ALA A 135 4.29 -1.03 8.59
CA ALA A 135 5.39 -1.69 9.26
C ALA A 135 5.46 -3.20 8.93
N GLU A 136 4.32 -3.90 8.85
CA GLU A 136 4.26 -5.30 8.41
C GLU A 136 4.80 -5.46 6.99
N MET A 137 4.35 -4.63 6.06
CA MET A 137 4.82 -4.63 4.67
C MET A 137 6.31 -4.29 4.58
N MET A 138 6.76 -3.29 5.32
CA MET A 138 8.17 -2.89 5.37
C MET A 138 9.04 -4.01 5.95
N SER A 139 8.53 -4.79 6.91
CA SER A 139 9.24 -5.95 7.46
C SER A 139 9.54 -6.99 6.38
N VAL A 140 8.57 -7.34 5.52
CA VAL A 140 8.78 -8.26 4.40
C VAL A 140 9.83 -7.72 3.41
N LEU A 141 9.79 -6.44 3.11
CA LEU A 141 10.78 -5.80 2.25
C LEU A 141 12.19 -5.83 2.87
N LEU A 142 12.30 -5.52 4.16
CA LEU A 142 13.58 -5.54 4.89
C LEU A 142 14.17 -6.94 5.01
N ASP A 143 13.33 -7.97 5.13
CA ASP A 143 13.78 -9.37 5.05
C ASP A 143 14.47 -9.65 3.71
N ALA A 144 13.85 -9.27 2.60
CA ALA A 144 14.43 -9.42 1.26
C ALA A 144 15.70 -8.58 1.11
N CYS A 145 15.67 -7.30 1.53
CA CYS A 145 16.82 -6.42 1.46
C CYS A 145 18.02 -6.92 2.28
N THR A 146 17.77 -7.50 3.45
CA THR A 146 18.84 -8.07 4.29
C THR A 146 19.46 -9.30 3.65
N ALA A 147 18.66 -10.12 2.93
CA ALA A 147 19.14 -11.30 2.23
C ALA A 147 19.95 -10.97 0.96
N GLU A 148 19.63 -9.87 0.29
CA GLU A 148 20.20 -9.44 -1.00
C GLU A 148 21.07 -8.16 -0.87
N ALA A 149 21.35 -7.71 0.37
CA ALA A 149 22.12 -6.48 0.57
C ALA A 149 23.49 -6.58 -0.10
N PRO A 150 23.88 -5.55 -0.87
CA PRO A 150 25.24 -5.47 -1.39
C PRO A 150 26.24 -5.31 -0.24
N GLU A 151 27.53 -5.53 -0.54
CA GLU A 151 28.61 -5.27 0.41
C GLU A 151 28.48 -3.85 1.03
N GLU A 152 28.87 -3.77 2.30
CA GLU A 152 28.84 -2.48 3.00
C GLU A 152 29.70 -1.45 2.26
N ARG A 153 29.15 -0.27 2.13
CA ARG A 153 29.84 0.89 1.55
C ARG A 153 29.87 1.98 2.62
N ASP A 154 31.02 2.57 2.78
CA ASP A 154 31.15 3.80 3.59
C ASP A 154 30.52 4.96 2.84
N GLY A 155 29.63 5.69 3.50
CA GLY A 155 28.96 6.84 2.92
C GLY A 155 28.14 7.62 3.93
N ALA A 156 27.93 8.91 3.64
CA ALA A 156 27.18 9.80 4.53
C ALA A 156 25.73 9.32 4.76
N LEU A 157 25.11 8.65 3.77
CA LEU A 157 23.77 8.10 3.92
C LEU A 157 23.76 6.87 4.81
N GLU A 158 24.72 5.96 4.64
CA GLU A 158 24.88 4.77 5.45
C GLU A 158 25.14 5.12 6.92
N GLU A 159 26.00 6.09 7.18
CA GLU A 159 26.25 6.62 8.52
C GLU A 159 24.97 7.23 9.12
N HIS A 160 24.22 8.00 8.35
CA HIS A 160 22.94 8.55 8.77
C HIS A 160 21.93 7.45 9.11
N LEU A 161 21.80 6.43 8.26
CA LEU A 161 20.87 5.31 8.46
C LEU A 161 21.25 4.45 9.68
N ALA A 162 22.53 4.32 9.99
CA ALA A 162 22.98 3.63 11.21
C ALA A 162 22.43 4.29 12.48
N GLY A 163 22.28 5.61 12.48
CA GLY A 163 21.74 6.38 13.60
C GLY A 163 20.21 6.61 13.59
N HIS A 164 19.52 6.33 12.48
CA HIS A 164 18.10 6.66 12.28
C HIS A 164 17.33 5.46 11.71
N ARG A 165 17.21 4.39 12.50
CA ARG A 165 16.64 3.10 12.09
C ARG A 165 15.28 2.78 12.73
N GLU A 166 14.65 3.72 13.42
CA GLU A 166 13.37 3.48 14.13
C GLU A 166 12.24 3.01 13.20
N TRP A 167 12.25 3.46 11.93
CA TRP A 167 11.30 3.02 10.92
C TRP A 167 11.46 1.55 10.50
N ALA A 168 12.64 0.95 10.75
CA ALA A 168 12.93 -0.45 10.48
C ALA A 168 12.61 -1.36 11.68
N GLY A 169 11.79 -0.94 12.62
CA GLY A 169 11.45 -1.47 13.92
C GLY A 169 11.59 -2.97 14.15
N SER A 170 11.15 -3.82 13.19
CA SER A 170 11.29 -5.29 13.25
C SER A 170 12.70 -5.80 12.92
N HIS A 171 13.60 -4.92 12.43
CA HIS A 171 14.96 -5.25 11.98
C HIS A 171 16.00 -4.34 12.62
N PRO A 172 16.15 -4.39 13.96
CA PRO A 172 17.09 -3.50 14.67
C PRO A 172 18.54 -3.70 14.26
N ASP A 173 18.90 -4.90 13.81
CA ASP A 173 20.26 -5.29 13.42
C ASP A 173 20.49 -5.28 11.90
N ALA A 174 19.52 -4.78 11.10
CA ALA A 174 19.70 -4.69 9.65
C ALA A 174 20.91 -3.81 9.31
N PRO A 175 21.81 -4.24 8.41
CA PRO A 175 22.96 -3.44 8.02
C PRO A 175 22.50 -2.15 7.28
N PRO A 176 23.25 -1.04 7.36
CA PRO A 176 22.92 0.19 6.65
C PRO A 176 22.72 0.00 5.13
N SER A 177 23.45 -0.93 4.52
CA SER A 177 23.28 -1.30 3.11
C SER A 177 21.88 -1.86 2.81
N ALA A 178 21.31 -2.70 3.70
CA ALA A 178 19.96 -3.21 3.55
C ALA A 178 18.89 -2.10 3.73
N LEU A 179 19.11 -1.20 4.69
CA LEU A 179 18.23 -0.04 4.90
C LEU A 179 18.24 0.89 3.66
N ARG A 180 19.41 1.15 3.11
CA ARG A 180 19.56 1.94 1.88
C ARG A 180 18.87 1.24 0.70
N LEU A 181 19.03 -0.07 0.57
CA LEU A 181 18.40 -0.86 -0.47
C LEU A 181 16.86 -0.79 -0.39
N ALA A 182 16.29 -0.90 0.82
CA ALA A 182 14.85 -0.74 1.04
C ALA A 182 14.34 0.64 0.63
N LEU A 183 15.06 1.71 0.98
CA LEU A 183 14.71 3.07 0.57
C LEU A 183 14.87 3.27 -0.94
N ALA A 184 15.90 2.69 -1.56
CA ALA A 184 16.09 2.73 -3.01
C ALA A 184 14.96 1.96 -3.74
N PHE A 185 14.61 0.76 -3.28
CA PHE A 185 13.47 0.00 -3.78
C PHE A 185 12.21 0.87 -3.76
N TRP A 186 11.89 1.42 -2.58
CA TRP A 186 10.68 2.19 -2.38
C TRP A 186 10.63 3.44 -3.26
N SER A 187 11.66 4.27 -3.21
CA SER A 187 11.68 5.55 -3.91
C SER A 187 11.77 5.41 -5.43
N ARG A 188 12.62 4.51 -5.95
CA ARG A 188 12.80 4.34 -7.39
C ARG A 188 11.57 3.71 -8.03
N LEU A 189 11.04 2.62 -7.46
CA LEU A 189 9.92 1.90 -8.05
C LEU A 189 8.63 2.71 -7.98
N HIS A 190 8.37 3.39 -6.87
CA HIS A 190 7.24 4.34 -6.79
C HIS A 190 7.42 5.52 -7.74
N GLY A 191 8.64 6.00 -7.97
CA GLY A 191 8.92 7.04 -8.94
C GLY A 191 8.49 6.63 -10.35
N VAL A 192 8.90 5.45 -10.81
CA VAL A 192 8.50 4.93 -12.13
C VAL A 192 6.98 4.73 -12.19
N LEU A 193 6.40 4.07 -11.19
CA LEU A 193 4.95 3.78 -11.15
C LEU A 193 4.10 5.06 -11.15
N SER A 194 4.48 6.05 -10.35
CA SER A 194 3.75 7.32 -10.30
C SER A 194 3.74 8.02 -11.64
N LEU A 195 4.88 8.04 -12.35
CA LEU A 195 4.99 8.66 -13.67
C LEU A 195 4.23 7.85 -14.74
N GLU A 196 4.30 6.52 -14.69
CA GLU A 196 3.58 5.65 -15.60
C GLU A 196 2.06 5.82 -15.45
N LEU A 197 1.54 5.70 -14.22
CA LEU A 197 0.11 5.79 -13.93
C LEU A 197 -0.47 7.19 -14.18
N ALA A 198 0.34 8.22 -14.01
CA ALA A 198 -0.04 9.60 -14.35
C ALA A 198 0.07 9.90 -15.86
N GLY A 199 0.51 8.93 -16.68
CA GLY A 199 0.57 9.09 -18.14
C GLY A 199 1.77 9.90 -18.65
N HIS A 200 2.77 10.19 -17.82
CA HIS A 200 3.93 11.00 -18.21
C HIS A 200 4.82 10.37 -19.30
N PHE A 201 4.71 9.06 -19.51
CA PHE A 201 5.43 8.36 -20.58
C PHE A 201 4.63 8.27 -21.89
N THR A 202 3.40 8.77 -21.93
CA THR A 202 2.52 8.73 -23.11
C THR A 202 3.15 9.55 -24.24
N GLY A 203 3.26 8.94 -25.43
CA GLY A 203 3.83 9.60 -26.61
C GLY A 203 5.37 9.59 -26.70
N MET A 204 6.09 9.09 -25.68
CA MET A 204 7.55 8.99 -25.70
C MET A 204 8.09 7.78 -26.48
N GLY A 205 7.23 6.84 -26.89
CA GLY A 205 7.65 5.57 -27.49
C GLY A 205 8.40 4.64 -26.52
N LEU A 206 8.40 4.98 -25.23
CA LEU A 206 9.01 4.21 -24.16
C LEU A 206 8.01 3.17 -23.63
N ASP A 207 8.49 1.93 -23.40
CA ASP A 207 7.79 0.92 -22.65
C ASP A 207 8.11 1.07 -21.13
N PRO A 208 7.18 1.54 -20.29
CA PRO A 208 7.43 1.73 -18.87
C PRO A 208 7.78 0.44 -18.12
N ALA A 209 7.33 -0.74 -18.62
CA ALA A 209 7.67 -2.01 -18.03
C ALA A 209 9.17 -2.31 -18.14
N ARG A 210 9.81 -1.90 -19.24
CA ARG A 210 11.26 -2.03 -19.44
C ARG A 210 12.05 -1.11 -18.53
N LEU A 211 11.58 0.12 -18.36
CA LEU A 211 12.19 1.06 -17.41
C LEU A 211 12.08 0.51 -15.97
N TYR A 212 10.90 0.04 -15.58
CA TYR A 212 10.69 -0.57 -14.27
C TYR A 212 11.61 -1.78 -14.04
N ALA A 213 11.73 -2.67 -15.02
CA ALA A 213 12.60 -3.84 -14.93
C ALA A 213 14.10 -3.43 -14.83
N ALA A 214 14.51 -2.38 -15.53
CA ALA A 214 15.88 -1.85 -15.43
C ALA A 214 16.17 -1.28 -14.03
N GLU A 215 15.21 -0.56 -13.42
CA GLU A 215 15.35 -0.07 -12.05
C GLU A 215 15.45 -1.22 -11.05
N VAL A 216 14.63 -2.27 -11.20
CA VAL A 216 14.71 -3.47 -10.35
C VAL A 216 16.09 -4.13 -10.47
N ALA A 217 16.60 -4.33 -11.68
CA ALA A 217 17.93 -4.90 -11.92
C ALA A 217 19.05 -4.04 -11.32
N GLY A 218 18.90 -2.71 -11.34
CA GLY A 218 19.86 -1.76 -10.78
C GLY A 218 19.82 -1.62 -9.25
N LEU A 219 18.94 -2.32 -8.54
CA LEU A 219 18.90 -2.29 -7.08
C LEU A 219 20.01 -3.12 -6.44
N THR A 220 20.38 -4.24 -7.07
CA THR A 220 21.34 -5.22 -6.56
C THR A 220 22.66 -5.26 -7.34
N ALA A 221 22.84 -4.33 -8.30
CA ALA A 221 24.03 -4.20 -9.14
C ALA A 221 25.17 -3.45 -8.46
#